data_2d77686a40d10bd5fe71c393377ab5f0
#
_entry.id   2d77686a40d10bd5fe71c393377ab5f0
#
_cell.length_a   1.000
_cell.length_b   1.000
_cell.length_c   1.000
_cell.angle_alpha   90.00
_cell.angle_beta   90.00
_cell.angle_gamma   90.00
#
_symmetry.space_group_name_H-M   'P 1'
#
loop_
_entity.id
_entity.type
_entity.pdbx_description
1 polymer ?
#
loop_
_entity_poly.entity_id
_entity_poly.type
_entity_poly.pdbx_seq_one_letter_code
_entity_poly.pdbx_strand_id
1 'polypeptide(L)'
;MIQLRFFTVYGPRQRPDLAIHKFTKIISENGKIPFYGDGTTARDYTFIDDIIDGIAKSAQYLEKNQGVYEIINLGENEVVMLKDMLSEIEQNLDKKAVLDKLPMQPGDVQKTNANITKAKTLVKYSPRTNFQNGIKKFVEWFLRKKH
;
A
#
# COMPACT_ATOMS: atom_id res chain seq x y z
N MET A 1 -21.42 3.17 -15.13
CA MET A 1 -20.38 2.26 -14.55
C MET A 1 -19.11 3.04 -14.28
N ILE A 2 -18.44 2.82 -13.14
CA ILE A 2 -17.06 3.26 -12.91
C ILE A 2 -16.19 2.03 -12.67
N GLN A 3 -15.13 1.89 -13.44
CA GLN A 3 -14.11 0.87 -13.25
C GLN A 3 -12.99 1.45 -12.38
N LEU A 4 -12.78 0.86 -11.18
CA LEU A 4 -11.75 1.28 -10.23
C LEU A 4 -10.47 0.47 -10.45
N ARG A 5 -9.34 1.17 -10.59
CA ARG A 5 -8.00 0.57 -10.68
C ARG A 5 -7.23 0.90 -9.40
N PHE A 6 -7.10 -0.09 -8.53
CA PHE A 6 -6.34 0.05 -7.29
C PHE A 6 -4.85 -0.10 -7.55
N PHE A 7 -4.06 0.71 -6.87
CA PHE A 7 -2.63 0.52 -6.72
C PHE A 7 -2.35 -0.40 -5.53
N THR A 8 -1.15 -0.35 -4.94
CA THR A 8 -0.83 -1.33 -3.89
C THR A 8 -1.53 -0.98 -2.58
N VAL A 9 -2.64 -1.67 -2.32
CA VAL A 9 -3.43 -1.48 -1.10
C VAL A 9 -2.77 -2.19 0.08
N TYR A 10 -2.68 -1.50 1.23
CA TYR A 10 -2.17 -2.07 2.47
C TYR A 10 -3.01 -1.62 3.68
N GLY A 11 -2.83 -2.30 4.80
CA GLY A 11 -3.54 -1.99 6.05
C GLY A 11 -3.94 -3.26 6.81
N PRO A 12 -4.68 -3.12 7.92
CA PRO A 12 -5.22 -4.25 8.67
C PRO A 12 -5.92 -5.28 7.77
N ARG A 13 -5.68 -6.56 8.04
CA ARG A 13 -6.20 -7.71 7.26
C ARG A 13 -5.61 -7.86 5.85
N GLN A 14 -4.50 -7.18 5.54
CA GLN A 14 -3.78 -7.44 4.29
C GLN A 14 -3.40 -8.91 4.17
N ARG A 15 -3.42 -9.46 2.95
CA ARG A 15 -3.00 -10.85 2.67
C ARG A 15 -1.56 -11.10 3.13
N PRO A 16 -1.28 -12.29 3.70
CA PRO A 16 0.05 -12.62 4.27
C PRO A 16 1.19 -12.70 3.25
N ASP A 17 0.89 -12.91 1.97
CA ASP A 17 1.87 -13.01 0.88
C ASP A 17 2.38 -11.65 0.39
N LEU A 18 1.68 -10.56 0.73
CA LEU A 18 2.08 -9.22 0.32
C LEU A 18 3.23 -8.67 1.18
N ALA A 19 4.09 -7.85 0.57
CA ALA A 19 5.38 -7.44 1.12
C ALA A 19 5.31 -6.87 2.55
N ILE A 20 4.41 -5.93 2.83
CA ILE A 20 4.30 -5.32 4.16
C ILE A 20 3.96 -6.37 5.22
N HIS A 21 2.95 -7.22 4.98
CA HIS A 21 2.57 -8.28 5.91
C HIS A 21 3.68 -9.33 6.07
N LYS A 22 4.22 -9.79 4.95
CA LYS A 22 5.29 -10.79 4.91
C LYS A 22 6.52 -10.32 5.69
N PHE A 23 6.97 -9.09 5.46
CA PHE A 23 8.15 -8.55 6.13
C PHE A 23 7.90 -8.29 7.61
N THR A 24 6.74 -7.74 7.96
CA THR A 24 6.35 -7.58 9.36
C THR A 24 6.38 -8.90 10.10
N LYS A 25 5.84 -9.97 9.51
CA LYS A 25 5.88 -11.32 10.09
C LYS A 25 7.31 -11.81 10.27
N ILE A 26 8.12 -11.77 9.21
CA ILE A 26 9.50 -12.27 9.23
C ILE A 26 10.34 -11.53 10.27
N ILE A 27 10.26 -10.19 10.34
CA ILE A 27 11.00 -9.39 11.35
C ILE A 27 10.51 -9.71 12.74
N SER A 28 9.20 -9.82 12.95
CA SER A 28 8.64 -10.14 14.27
C SER A 28 9.12 -11.49 14.81
N GLU A 29 9.43 -12.44 13.92
CA GLU A 29 9.92 -13.79 14.20
C GLU A 29 11.46 -13.90 14.15
N ASN A 30 12.18 -12.79 13.98
CA ASN A 30 13.63 -12.70 13.83
C ASN A 30 14.18 -13.53 12.65
N GLY A 31 13.37 -13.68 11.60
CA GLY A 31 13.74 -14.38 10.38
C GLY A 31 14.55 -13.51 9.41
N LYS A 32 15.03 -14.13 8.31
CA LYS A 32 15.75 -13.44 7.23
C LYS A 32 14.79 -13.03 6.12
N ILE A 33 14.84 -11.75 5.73
CA ILE A 33 14.04 -11.21 4.64
C ILE A 33 14.77 -11.44 3.31
N PRO A 34 14.15 -12.10 2.32
CA PRO A 34 14.67 -12.11 0.96
C PRO A 34 14.55 -10.69 0.38
N PHE A 35 15.69 -10.01 0.24
CA PHE A 35 15.78 -8.61 -0.18
C PHE A 35 16.34 -8.55 -1.60
N TYR A 36 15.47 -8.30 -2.58
CA TYR A 36 15.85 -8.26 -3.99
C TYR A 36 16.35 -6.89 -4.42
N GLY A 37 17.50 -6.87 -5.11
CA GLY A 37 18.13 -5.65 -5.59
C GLY A 37 18.72 -4.78 -4.48
N ASP A 38 18.70 -3.48 -4.70
CA ASP A 38 19.29 -2.48 -3.81
C ASP A 38 18.26 -1.74 -2.91
N GLY A 39 16.98 -2.11 -3.01
CA GLY A 39 15.89 -1.49 -2.25
C GLY A 39 15.35 -0.18 -2.84
N THR A 40 15.75 0.18 -4.05
CA THR A 40 15.27 1.40 -4.75
C THR A 40 13.97 1.18 -5.51
N THR A 41 13.51 -0.06 -5.67
CA THR A 41 12.17 -0.32 -6.24
C THR A 41 11.12 0.40 -5.41
N ALA A 42 10.18 1.06 -6.07
CA ALA A 42 9.19 1.92 -5.42
C ALA A 42 7.76 1.59 -5.84
N ARG A 43 6.84 1.66 -4.90
CA ARG A 43 5.41 1.42 -5.12
C ARG A 43 4.57 2.54 -4.53
N ASP A 44 3.46 2.81 -5.19
CA ASP A 44 2.37 3.60 -4.63
C ASP A 44 1.60 2.70 -3.65
N TYR A 45 1.80 2.93 -2.36
CA TYR A 45 1.11 2.22 -1.29
C TYR A 45 -0.03 3.08 -0.76
N THR A 46 -1.24 2.56 -0.85
CA THR A 46 -2.45 3.27 -0.43
C THR A 46 -3.10 2.56 0.76
N PHE A 47 -3.40 3.30 1.82
CA PHE A 47 -4.03 2.73 3.01
C PHE A 47 -5.47 2.29 2.72
N ILE A 48 -5.89 1.19 3.31
CA ILE A 48 -7.20 0.57 3.04
C ILE A 48 -8.38 1.52 3.24
N ASP A 49 -8.36 2.35 4.28
CA ASP A 49 -9.48 3.27 4.57
C ASP A 49 -9.64 4.33 3.46
N ASP A 50 -8.53 4.78 2.86
CA ASP A 50 -8.56 5.73 1.74
C ASP A 50 -9.14 5.07 0.48
N ILE A 51 -8.83 3.80 0.24
CA ILE A 51 -9.44 3.04 -0.86
C ILE A 51 -10.95 2.88 -0.64
N ILE A 52 -11.38 2.56 0.58
CA ILE A 52 -12.82 2.43 0.92
C ILE A 52 -13.55 3.77 0.73
N ASP A 53 -12.93 4.90 1.15
CA ASP A 53 -13.47 6.24 0.88
C ASP A 53 -13.65 6.49 -0.62
N GLY A 54 -12.66 6.12 -1.43
CA GLY A 54 -12.71 6.24 -2.89
C GLY A 54 -13.82 5.39 -3.53
N ILE A 55 -14.03 4.16 -3.04
CA ILE A 55 -15.13 3.28 -3.48
C ILE A 55 -16.48 3.90 -3.14
N ALA A 56 -16.67 4.34 -1.88
CA ALA A 56 -17.92 4.94 -1.41
C ALA A 56 -18.27 6.22 -2.21
N LYS A 57 -17.30 7.10 -2.45
CA LYS A 57 -17.48 8.30 -3.27
C LYS A 57 -17.82 7.97 -4.72
N SER A 58 -17.24 6.91 -5.28
CA SER A 58 -17.55 6.45 -6.63
C SER A 58 -18.99 5.93 -6.74
N ALA A 59 -19.47 5.20 -5.72
CA ALA A 59 -20.85 4.75 -5.65
C ALA A 59 -21.82 5.94 -5.57
N GLN A 60 -21.57 6.88 -4.64
CA GLN A 60 -22.37 8.09 -4.49
C GLN A 60 -22.42 8.95 -5.78
N TYR A 61 -21.31 8.99 -6.53
CA TYR A 61 -21.29 9.68 -7.82
C TYR A 61 -22.21 9.00 -8.84
N LEU A 62 -22.21 7.66 -8.90
CA LEU A 62 -23.08 6.90 -9.80
C LEU A 62 -24.57 7.06 -9.47
N GLU A 63 -24.92 7.16 -8.19
CA GLU A 63 -26.31 7.39 -7.76
C GLU A 63 -26.88 8.74 -8.27
N LYS A 64 -26.00 9.74 -8.41
CA LYS A 64 -26.39 11.12 -8.79
C LYS A 64 -26.24 11.41 -10.29
N ASN A 65 -25.56 10.54 -11.05
CA ASN A 65 -25.21 10.79 -12.45
C ASN A 65 -25.56 9.58 -13.32
N GLN A 66 -26.36 9.81 -14.35
CA GLN A 66 -26.72 8.78 -15.34
C GLN A 66 -25.74 8.75 -16.50
N GLY A 67 -25.69 7.63 -17.23
CA GLY A 67 -24.87 7.50 -18.44
C GLY A 67 -23.36 7.48 -18.21
N VAL A 68 -22.91 7.30 -16.96
CA VAL A 68 -21.48 7.32 -16.59
C VAL A 68 -20.77 6.06 -17.06
N TYR A 69 -19.65 6.25 -17.77
CA TYR A 69 -18.70 5.18 -18.11
C TYR A 69 -17.28 5.71 -17.94
N GLU A 70 -16.63 5.41 -16.82
CA GLU A 70 -15.36 5.98 -16.45
C GLU A 70 -14.39 4.92 -15.90
N ILE A 71 -13.09 5.15 -16.14
CA ILE A 71 -11.99 4.40 -15.49
C ILE A 71 -11.22 5.39 -14.64
N ILE A 72 -11.09 5.11 -13.32
CA ILE A 72 -10.36 5.95 -12.40
C ILE A 72 -9.36 5.14 -11.56
N ASN A 73 -8.20 5.74 -11.30
CA ASN A 73 -7.21 5.16 -10.42
C ASN A 73 -7.48 5.61 -8.97
N LEU A 74 -7.38 4.68 -8.03
CA LEU A 74 -7.33 4.96 -6.60
C LEU A 74 -5.94 4.56 -6.08
N GLY A 75 -5.20 5.53 -5.61
CA GLY A 75 -3.83 5.45 -5.13
C GLY A 75 -3.52 6.62 -4.22
N GLU A 76 -2.31 6.69 -3.69
CA GLU A 76 -1.85 7.81 -2.86
C GLU A 76 -1.28 8.96 -3.70
N ASN A 77 -0.81 8.66 -4.92
CA ASN A 77 0.01 9.55 -5.74
C ASN A 77 1.35 9.91 -5.09
N GLU A 78 1.81 9.07 -4.19
CA GLU A 78 3.11 9.11 -3.55
C GLU A 78 3.75 7.73 -3.64
N VAL A 79 5.07 7.69 -3.81
CA VAL A 79 5.80 6.43 -3.94
C VAL A 79 6.72 6.22 -2.74
N VAL A 80 6.76 5.00 -2.24
CA VAL A 80 7.63 4.57 -1.15
C VAL A 80 8.61 3.53 -1.67
N MET A 81 9.89 3.73 -1.41
CA MET A 81 10.93 2.75 -1.76
C MET A 81 10.88 1.54 -0.84
N LEU A 82 11.32 0.40 -1.35
CA LEU A 82 11.38 -0.84 -0.57
C LEU A 82 12.20 -0.68 0.73
N LYS A 83 13.34 0.03 0.65
CA LYS A 83 14.18 0.32 1.82
C LYS A 83 13.47 1.19 2.86
N ASP A 84 12.67 2.18 2.43
CA ASP A 84 11.95 3.09 3.33
C ASP A 84 10.77 2.35 3.99
N MET A 85 10.04 1.52 3.23
CA MET A 85 9.02 0.63 3.77
C MET A 85 9.59 -0.28 4.86
N LEU A 86 10.77 -0.86 4.61
CA LEU A 86 11.44 -1.74 5.58
C LEU A 86 11.81 -0.98 6.86
N SER A 87 12.39 0.22 6.71
CA SER A 87 12.75 1.09 7.84
C SER A 87 11.54 1.44 8.72
N GLU A 88 10.40 1.76 8.11
CA GLU A 88 9.16 2.04 8.84
C GLU A 88 8.65 0.82 9.62
N ILE A 89 8.72 -0.38 9.02
CA ILE A 89 8.34 -1.63 9.72
C ILE A 89 9.27 -1.90 10.91
N GLU A 90 10.59 -1.74 10.72
CA GLU A 90 11.60 -1.90 11.78
C GLU A 90 11.33 -1.00 12.97
N GLN A 91 11.08 0.30 12.70
CA GLN A 91 10.81 1.30 13.74
C GLN A 91 9.54 0.95 14.55
N ASN A 92 8.47 0.53 13.86
CA ASN A 92 7.21 0.22 14.54
C ASN A 92 7.23 -1.12 15.29
N LEU A 93 8.13 -2.05 14.93
CA LEU A 93 8.33 -3.32 15.64
C LEU A 93 9.41 -3.22 16.75
N ASP A 94 10.18 -2.11 16.79
CA ASP A 94 11.40 -1.97 17.59
C ASP A 94 12.38 -3.15 17.37
N LYS A 95 12.57 -3.54 16.10
CA LYS A 95 13.41 -4.66 15.67
C LYS A 95 14.14 -4.32 14.38
N LYS A 96 15.33 -4.91 14.22
CA LYS A 96 16.09 -4.81 12.97
C LYS A 96 15.88 -6.02 12.08
N ALA A 97 15.72 -5.76 10.78
CA ALA A 97 15.63 -6.80 9.77
C ALA A 97 17.00 -7.43 9.49
N VAL A 98 17.03 -8.75 9.39
CA VAL A 98 18.17 -9.47 8.84
C VAL A 98 17.89 -9.70 7.35
N LEU A 99 18.73 -9.13 6.48
CA LEU A 99 18.52 -9.19 5.03
C LEU A 99 19.31 -10.35 4.41
N ASP A 100 18.63 -11.14 3.58
CA ASP A 100 19.22 -12.05 2.64
C ASP A 100 19.21 -11.37 1.25
N LYS A 101 20.35 -10.76 0.88
CA LYS A 101 20.48 -9.97 -0.35
C LYS A 101 20.50 -10.87 -1.57
N LEU A 102 19.52 -10.68 -2.44
CA LEU A 102 19.36 -11.45 -3.67
C LEU A 102 19.43 -10.51 -4.90
N PRO A 103 19.87 -11.01 -6.07
CA PRO A 103 19.83 -10.23 -7.29
C PRO A 103 18.39 -9.82 -7.62
N MET A 104 18.27 -8.71 -8.39
CA MET A 104 16.95 -8.22 -8.83
C MET A 104 16.23 -9.30 -9.64
N GLN A 105 14.93 -9.46 -9.38
CA GLN A 105 14.13 -10.41 -10.14
C GLN A 105 13.85 -9.88 -11.56
N PRO A 106 14.08 -10.68 -12.61
CA PRO A 106 13.70 -10.29 -13.97
C PRO A 106 12.20 -9.98 -14.06
N GLY A 107 11.88 -8.84 -14.69
CA GLY A 107 10.48 -8.42 -14.87
C GLY A 107 9.84 -7.67 -13.71
N ASP A 108 10.57 -7.45 -12.60
CA ASP A 108 10.04 -6.59 -11.54
C ASP A 108 10.02 -5.11 -12.00
N VAL A 109 8.88 -4.46 -11.77
CA VAL A 109 8.67 -3.06 -12.16
C VAL A 109 9.40 -2.15 -11.18
N GLN A 110 10.27 -1.28 -11.70
CA GLN A 110 11.06 -0.37 -10.87
C GLN A 110 10.20 0.59 -10.05
N LYS A 111 9.14 1.14 -10.66
CA LYS A 111 8.30 2.15 -10.00
C LYS A 111 6.86 2.05 -10.48
N THR A 112 5.91 2.09 -9.54
CA THR A 112 4.49 2.35 -9.82
C THR A 112 4.06 3.63 -9.11
N ASN A 113 3.28 4.47 -9.81
CA ASN A 113 2.71 5.69 -9.24
C ASN A 113 1.33 5.95 -9.85
N ALA A 114 0.34 6.20 -9.01
CA ALA A 114 -1.02 6.47 -9.42
C ALA A 114 -1.18 7.92 -9.87
N ASN A 115 -1.64 8.14 -11.08
CA ASN A 115 -2.24 9.43 -11.40
C ASN A 115 -3.70 9.42 -10.94
N ILE A 116 -3.98 10.13 -9.86
CA ILE A 116 -5.32 10.22 -9.23
C ILE A 116 -6.06 11.53 -9.58
N THR A 117 -5.56 12.33 -10.53
CA THR A 117 -6.16 13.61 -10.91
C THR A 117 -7.64 13.45 -11.29
N LYS A 118 -7.95 12.43 -12.08
CA LYS A 118 -9.34 12.14 -12.50
C LYS A 118 -10.23 11.77 -11.29
N ALA A 119 -9.74 10.95 -10.36
CA ALA A 119 -10.47 10.61 -9.14
C ALA A 119 -10.73 11.84 -8.27
N LYS A 120 -9.73 12.71 -8.11
CA LYS A 120 -9.87 14.00 -7.38
C LYS A 120 -10.95 14.88 -8.00
N THR A 121 -10.93 15.02 -9.31
CA THR A 121 -11.88 15.90 -10.03
C THR A 121 -13.29 15.33 -10.02
N LEU A 122 -13.44 14.06 -10.41
CA LEU A 122 -14.73 13.44 -10.68
C LEU A 122 -15.47 13.08 -9.37
N VAL A 123 -14.82 12.34 -8.49
CA VAL A 123 -15.46 11.79 -7.27
C VAL A 123 -14.94 12.43 -5.98
N LYS A 124 -14.13 13.49 -6.06
CA LYS A 124 -13.56 14.19 -4.90
C LYS A 124 -12.72 13.26 -4.00
N TYR A 125 -12.08 12.28 -4.60
CA TYR A 125 -11.15 11.38 -3.89
C TYR A 125 -9.96 12.18 -3.37
N SER A 126 -9.65 12.01 -2.10
CA SER A 126 -8.50 12.67 -1.45
C SER A 126 -7.98 11.74 -0.36
N PRO A 127 -6.95 10.93 -0.65
CA PRO A 127 -6.31 10.09 0.36
C PRO A 127 -5.70 10.96 1.47
N ARG A 128 -5.70 10.48 2.71
CA ARG A 128 -5.33 11.25 3.91
C ARG A 128 -4.34 10.53 4.82
N THR A 129 -4.12 9.24 4.60
CA THR A 129 -3.29 8.42 5.47
C THR A 129 -1.89 8.31 4.91
N ASN A 130 -0.96 9.15 5.38
CA ASN A 130 0.44 9.02 4.99
C ASN A 130 0.99 7.62 5.34
N PHE A 131 2.08 7.23 4.67
CA PHE A 131 2.63 5.88 4.76
C PHE A 131 3.03 5.50 6.19
N GLN A 132 3.67 6.41 6.93
CA GLN A 132 4.13 6.20 8.31
C GLN A 132 2.96 5.86 9.25
N ASN A 133 1.90 6.67 9.20
CA ASN A 133 0.70 6.43 10.01
C ASN A 133 -0.01 5.13 9.62
N GLY A 134 -0.04 4.80 8.34
CA GLY A 134 -0.63 3.56 7.85
C GLY A 134 0.14 2.33 8.31
N ILE A 135 1.48 2.35 8.26
CA ILE A 135 2.34 1.25 8.77
C ILE A 135 2.15 1.08 10.27
N LYS A 136 2.11 2.18 11.05
CA LYS A 136 1.85 2.12 12.49
C LYS A 136 0.54 1.39 12.79
N LYS A 137 -0.57 1.78 12.15
CA LYS A 137 -1.87 1.12 12.30
C LYS A 137 -1.84 -0.36 11.90
N PHE A 138 -1.10 -0.69 10.82
CA PHE A 138 -0.94 -2.07 10.38
C PHE A 138 -0.18 -2.91 11.41
N VAL A 139 0.96 -2.44 11.91
CA VAL A 139 1.79 -3.16 12.90
C VAL A 139 1.05 -3.33 14.23
N GLU A 140 0.35 -2.30 14.71
CA GLU A 140 -0.50 -2.40 15.91
C GLU A 140 -1.58 -3.48 15.76
N TRP A 141 -2.24 -3.54 14.59
CA TRP A 141 -3.21 -4.60 14.31
C TRP A 141 -2.54 -5.97 14.27
N PHE A 142 -1.38 -6.09 13.61
CA PHE A 142 -0.65 -7.34 13.47
C PHE A 142 -0.23 -7.90 14.83
N LEU A 143 0.28 -7.07 15.73
CA LEU A 143 0.69 -7.48 17.08
C LEU A 143 -0.50 -7.93 17.94
N ARG A 144 -1.64 -7.22 17.87
CA ARG A 144 -2.87 -7.63 18.57
C ARG A 144 -3.44 -8.98 18.12
N LYS A 145 -3.20 -9.38 16.87
CA LYS A 145 -3.68 -10.67 16.35
C LYS A 145 -2.82 -11.86 16.77
N LYS A 146 -1.60 -11.61 17.29
CA LYS A 146 -0.70 -12.66 17.80
C LYS A 146 -1.03 -13.11 19.23
N HIS A 147 -1.92 -12.40 19.89
CA HIS A 147 -2.51 -12.71 21.20
C HIS A 147 -3.98 -13.10 21.04
#